data_d3bf6166361dec893b9dddee1fc774da
#
_entry.id   d3bf6166361dec893b9dddee1fc774da
#
_cell.length_a   1.000
_cell.length_b   1.000
_cell.length_c   1.000
_cell.angle_alpha   90.00
_cell.angle_beta   90.00
_cell.angle_gamma   90.00
#
_symmetry.space_group_name_H-M   'P 1'
#
loop_
_entity.id
_entity.type
_entity.pdbx_description
1 polymer ?
#
loop_
_entity_poly.entity_id
_entity_poly.type
_entity_poly.pdbx_seq_one_letter_code
_entity_poly.pdbx_strand_id
1 'polypeptide(L)'
;MKIGILALQGAFAEHSRMLEKLEVESFEIRKKSDLTNAVNNNGIDGLIIPGGESTVIGKLLCDLDLLNDIKNLILNGLPVFGTCAGLILLAKEIENDNRSYLGVMDIKVIRNAYGRQLGSFFTESEFKGIGVIPMTFIRAPYISNVGENVEILSTVDGNIVAARENNILVTSYHPELNPDLKVHKFFIKMCNKLKND
;
A
#
# COMPACT_ATOMS: atom_id res chain seq x y z
N MET A 1 -17.40 6.54 5.59
CA MET A 1 -15.96 6.17 5.58
C MET A 1 -15.27 6.99 4.52
N LYS A 2 -14.12 7.58 4.85
CA LYS A 2 -13.33 8.43 3.95
C LYS A 2 -11.91 7.91 3.85
N ILE A 3 -11.47 7.58 2.64
CA ILE A 3 -10.13 7.05 2.38
C ILE A 3 -9.30 8.10 1.65
N GLY A 4 -8.17 8.49 2.25
CA GLY A 4 -7.17 9.30 1.58
C GLY A 4 -6.37 8.47 0.57
N ILE A 5 -6.07 9.02 -0.59
CA ILE A 5 -5.19 8.41 -1.58
C ILE A 5 -4.02 9.36 -1.81
N LEU A 6 -2.79 8.88 -1.59
CA LEU A 6 -1.59 9.66 -1.85
C LEU A 6 -1.44 9.87 -3.37
N ALA A 7 -1.73 11.08 -3.85
CA ALA A 7 -1.81 11.41 -5.27
C ALA A 7 -0.60 12.25 -5.74
N LEU A 8 0.61 11.86 -5.32
CA LEU A 8 1.85 12.52 -5.71
C LEU A 8 2.36 12.02 -7.07
N GLN A 9 2.29 10.68 -7.28
CA GLN A 9 2.71 10.03 -8.53
C GLN A 9 2.18 8.59 -8.53
N GLY A 10 1.84 8.03 -9.69
CA GLY A 10 1.45 6.63 -9.87
C GLY A 10 -0.05 6.39 -10.02
N ALA A 11 -0.52 5.20 -9.68
CA ALA A 11 -1.85 4.67 -9.99
C ALA A 11 -2.96 5.10 -9.00
N PHE A 12 -2.97 6.37 -8.57
CA PHE A 12 -3.93 6.87 -7.58
C PHE A 12 -5.37 6.94 -8.12
N ALA A 13 -5.54 7.28 -9.40
CA ALA A 13 -6.86 7.36 -10.03
C ALA A 13 -7.53 5.99 -10.15
N GLU A 14 -6.75 4.93 -10.38
CA GLU A 14 -7.23 3.55 -10.43
C GLU A 14 -7.76 3.12 -9.06
N HIS A 15 -7.05 3.41 -7.98
CA HIS A 15 -7.54 3.16 -6.61
C HIS A 15 -8.83 3.93 -6.31
N SER A 16 -8.94 5.19 -6.74
CA SER A 16 -10.17 5.98 -6.57
C SER A 16 -11.37 5.32 -7.25
N ARG A 17 -11.20 4.82 -8.50
CA ARG A 17 -12.25 4.07 -9.21
C ARG A 17 -12.65 2.78 -8.49
N MET A 18 -11.70 2.09 -7.85
CA MET A 18 -12.02 0.88 -7.08
C MET A 18 -12.84 1.19 -5.83
N LEU A 19 -12.52 2.30 -5.13
CA LEU A 19 -13.30 2.76 -3.98
C LEU A 19 -14.70 3.26 -4.39
N GLU A 20 -14.82 3.96 -5.51
CA GLU A 20 -16.11 4.39 -6.08
C GLU A 20 -17.03 3.19 -6.34
N LYS A 21 -16.52 2.11 -6.95
CA LYS A 21 -17.28 0.85 -7.15
C LYS A 21 -17.71 0.18 -5.83
N LEU A 22 -17.06 0.50 -4.73
CA LEU A 22 -17.38 0.02 -3.39
C LEU A 22 -18.26 1.01 -2.60
N GLU A 23 -18.68 2.10 -3.24
CA GLU A 23 -19.47 3.18 -2.61
C GLU A 23 -18.75 3.79 -1.40
N VAL A 24 -17.40 3.85 -1.45
CA VAL A 24 -16.54 4.44 -0.42
C VAL A 24 -16.03 5.79 -0.89
N GLU A 25 -16.25 6.83 -0.08
CA GLU A 25 -15.74 8.17 -0.35
C GLU A 25 -14.21 8.18 -0.32
N SER A 26 -13.58 8.75 -1.34
CA SER A 26 -12.15 8.95 -1.40
C SER A 26 -11.78 10.38 -1.74
N PHE A 27 -10.58 10.80 -1.31
CA PHE A 27 -10.03 12.11 -1.66
C PHE A 27 -8.52 12.00 -1.88
N GLU A 28 -7.99 12.88 -2.71
CA GLU A 28 -6.57 12.91 -3.03
C GLU A 28 -5.77 13.76 -2.04
N ILE A 29 -4.58 13.26 -1.67
CA ILE A 29 -3.59 13.97 -0.87
C ILE A 29 -2.44 14.34 -1.79
N ARG A 30 -2.33 15.61 -2.17
CA ARG A 30 -1.31 16.17 -3.06
C ARG A 30 -0.35 17.12 -2.35
N LYS A 31 -0.73 17.63 -1.19
CA LYS A 31 0.03 18.59 -0.39
C LYS A 31 -0.35 18.48 1.09
N LYS A 32 0.46 19.07 1.95
CA LYS A 32 0.27 19.04 3.41
C LYS A 32 -1.11 19.52 3.86
N SER A 33 -1.63 20.59 3.24
CA SER A 33 -2.95 21.11 3.60
C SER A 33 -4.09 20.14 3.34
N ASP A 34 -4.00 19.26 2.34
CA ASP A 34 -5.02 18.26 2.06
C ASP A 34 -5.10 17.25 3.21
N LEU A 35 -3.94 16.77 3.68
CA LEU A 35 -3.85 15.88 4.84
C LEU A 35 -4.33 16.56 6.12
N THR A 36 -3.86 17.80 6.40
CA THR A 36 -4.24 18.56 7.60
C THR A 36 -5.75 18.82 7.65
N ASN A 37 -6.35 19.19 6.53
CA ASN A 37 -7.79 19.41 6.43
C ASN A 37 -8.58 18.10 6.65
N ALA A 38 -8.09 16.99 6.12
CA ALA A 38 -8.72 15.69 6.33
C ALA A 38 -8.70 15.30 7.82
N VAL A 39 -7.55 15.43 8.47
CA VAL A 39 -7.39 15.08 9.89
C VAL A 39 -8.27 15.98 10.78
N ASN A 40 -8.26 17.29 10.54
CA ASN A 40 -8.90 18.26 11.45
C ASN A 40 -10.42 18.39 11.24
N ASN A 41 -10.92 18.27 10.01
CA ASN A 41 -12.30 18.68 9.71
C ASN A 41 -13.22 17.54 9.32
N ASN A 42 -12.71 16.48 8.69
CA ASN A 42 -13.57 15.47 8.08
C ASN A 42 -13.28 14.04 8.54
N GLY A 43 -12.19 13.85 9.27
CA GLY A 43 -11.65 12.52 9.56
C GLY A 43 -11.06 11.85 8.33
N ILE A 44 -10.12 10.94 8.59
CA ILE A 44 -9.55 10.02 7.62
C ILE A 44 -9.62 8.63 8.24
N ASP A 45 -10.30 7.70 7.58
CA ASP A 45 -10.52 6.35 8.10
C ASP A 45 -9.48 5.34 7.58
N GLY A 46 -8.69 5.72 6.58
CA GLY A 46 -7.62 4.93 6.01
C GLY A 46 -6.86 5.67 4.92
N LEU A 47 -5.67 5.19 4.58
CA LEU A 47 -4.78 5.77 3.58
C LEU A 47 -4.37 4.72 2.55
N ILE A 48 -4.40 5.05 1.26
CA ILE A 48 -3.80 4.25 0.20
C ILE A 48 -2.54 4.94 -0.32
N ILE A 49 -1.43 4.20 -0.36
CA ILE A 49 -0.17 4.61 -0.98
C ILE A 49 -0.01 3.79 -2.26
N PRO A 50 -0.24 4.39 -3.45
CA PRO A 50 -0.32 3.65 -4.70
C PRO A 50 1.04 3.18 -5.21
N GLY A 51 0.98 2.30 -6.20
CA GLY A 51 2.13 1.96 -7.03
C GLY A 51 2.59 3.14 -7.89
N GLY A 52 3.89 3.13 -8.21
CA GLY A 52 4.55 4.17 -8.98
C GLY A 52 6.07 4.02 -8.87
N GLU A 53 6.81 5.13 -8.90
CA GLU A 53 8.26 5.12 -8.69
C GLU A 53 8.58 5.49 -7.23
N SER A 54 9.04 4.53 -6.44
CA SER A 54 9.24 4.69 -5.00
C SER A 54 10.23 5.80 -4.64
N THR A 55 11.29 5.99 -5.44
CA THR A 55 12.28 7.05 -5.21
C THR A 55 11.69 8.45 -5.45
N VAL A 56 10.83 8.58 -6.46
CA VAL A 56 10.14 9.84 -6.76
C VAL A 56 9.11 10.15 -5.69
N ILE A 57 8.27 9.17 -5.32
CA ILE A 57 7.26 9.37 -4.28
C ILE A 57 7.92 9.69 -2.94
N GLY A 58 9.00 8.96 -2.57
CA GLY A 58 9.74 9.21 -1.35
C GLY A 58 10.35 10.61 -1.30
N LYS A 59 10.92 11.09 -2.41
CA LYS A 59 11.42 12.46 -2.53
C LYS A 59 10.28 13.48 -2.35
N LEU A 60 9.16 13.29 -3.04
CA LEU A 60 8.02 14.20 -2.95
C LEU A 60 7.41 14.24 -1.55
N LEU A 61 7.38 13.11 -0.83
CA LEU A 61 6.96 13.07 0.57
C LEU A 61 7.82 13.98 1.45
N CYS A 62 9.14 14.02 1.22
CA CYS A 62 10.06 14.91 1.92
C CYS A 62 9.88 16.38 1.48
N ASP A 63 9.88 16.64 0.18
CA ASP A 63 9.81 18.00 -0.39
C ASP A 63 8.51 18.72 -0.02
N LEU A 64 7.41 17.98 0.15
CA LEU A 64 6.08 18.49 0.51
C LEU A 64 5.80 18.43 2.02
N ASP A 65 6.78 18.04 2.83
CA ASP A 65 6.68 17.92 4.30
C ASP A 65 5.52 17.02 4.76
N LEU A 66 5.29 15.92 4.00
CA LEU A 66 4.25 14.91 4.25
C LEU A 66 4.77 13.67 4.97
N LEU A 67 6.08 13.38 4.89
CA LEU A 67 6.65 12.12 5.33
C LEU A 67 6.36 11.84 6.81
N ASN A 68 6.71 12.78 7.67
CA ASN A 68 6.56 12.61 9.12
C ASN A 68 5.10 12.61 9.56
N ASP A 69 4.26 13.43 8.94
CA ASP A 69 2.83 13.48 9.27
C ASP A 69 2.15 12.16 8.93
N ILE A 70 2.39 11.61 7.74
CA ILE A 70 1.87 10.30 7.33
C ILE A 70 2.43 9.18 8.21
N LYS A 71 3.74 9.19 8.48
CA LYS A 71 4.37 8.21 9.38
C LYS A 71 3.71 8.20 10.75
N ASN A 72 3.52 9.36 11.35
CA ASN A 72 2.89 9.50 12.66
C ASN A 72 1.44 9.02 12.66
N LEU A 73 0.66 9.33 11.63
CA LEU A 73 -0.71 8.83 11.50
C LEU A 73 -0.77 7.31 11.46
N ILE A 74 0.12 6.66 10.70
CA ILE A 74 0.20 5.19 10.62
C ILE A 74 0.59 4.58 11.97
N LEU A 75 1.61 5.15 12.63
CA LEU A 75 2.07 4.69 13.95
C LEU A 75 1.01 4.88 15.04
N ASN A 76 0.12 5.88 14.87
CA ASN A 76 -1.03 6.11 15.74
C ASN A 76 -2.28 5.29 15.34
N GLY A 77 -2.12 4.29 14.46
CA GLY A 77 -3.16 3.31 14.15
C GLY A 77 -3.99 3.59 12.90
N LEU A 78 -3.70 4.66 12.11
CA LEU A 78 -4.39 4.87 10.84
C LEU A 78 -4.15 3.66 9.91
N PRO A 79 -5.22 2.97 9.44
CA PRO A 79 -5.08 1.89 8.47
C PRO A 79 -4.42 2.37 7.17
N VAL A 80 -3.43 1.64 6.69
CA VAL A 80 -2.75 1.96 5.44
C VAL A 80 -2.67 0.76 4.51
N PHE A 81 -2.85 1.01 3.21
CA PHE A 81 -2.69 0.02 2.15
C PHE A 81 -1.65 0.52 1.14
N GLY A 82 -0.52 -0.21 1.03
CA GLY A 82 0.55 0.09 0.08
C GLY A 82 0.60 -0.92 -1.06
N THR A 83 0.55 -0.45 -2.33
CA THR A 83 0.72 -1.31 -3.51
C THR A 83 2.05 -1.03 -4.21
N CYS A 84 2.78 -2.07 -4.60
CA CYS A 84 4.03 -2.00 -5.35
C CYS A 84 5.03 -0.98 -4.76
N ALA A 85 5.11 0.25 -5.26
CA ALA A 85 5.94 1.30 -4.68
C ALA A 85 5.53 1.64 -3.23
N GLY A 86 4.23 1.61 -2.92
CA GLY A 86 3.71 1.81 -1.57
C GLY A 86 4.23 0.77 -0.58
N LEU A 87 4.36 -0.49 -0.99
CA LEU A 87 5.00 -1.53 -0.20
C LEU A 87 6.45 -1.18 0.11
N ILE A 88 7.22 -0.71 -0.88
CA ILE A 88 8.62 -0.30 -0.69
C ILE A 88 8.74 0.87 0.30
N LEU A 89 7.84 1.86 0.20
CA LEU A 89 7.84 3.03 1.07
C LEU A 89 7.52 2.69 2.53
N LEU A 90 6.69 1.68 2.78
CA LEU A 90 6.30 1.25 4.12
C LEU A 90 7.33 0.33 4.78
N ALA A 91 8.16 -0.38 4.00
CA ALA A 91 9.15 -1.32 4.49
C ALA A 91 10.22 -0.66 5.37
N LYS A 92 10.64 -1.32 6.45
CA LYS A 92 11.78 -0.91 7.27
C LYS A 92 13.09 -1.05 6.53
N GLU A 93 13.24 -2.11 5.73
CA GLU A 93 14.48 -2.40 5.02
C GLU A 93 14.25 -2.60 3.52
N ILE A 94 15.15 -2.06 2.72
CA ILE A 94 15.24 -2.28 1.28
C ILE A 94 16.58 -2.94 1.00
N GLU A 95 16.59 -4.09 0.32
CA GLU A 95 17.82 -4.81 0.04
C GLU A 95 18.75 -4.01 -0.87
N ASN A 96 20.04 -3.95 -0.50
CA ASN A 96 21.07 -3.17 -1.17
C ASN A 96 20.77 -1.66 -1.28
N ASP A 97 19.97 -1.12 -0.36
CA ASP A 97 19.66 0.31 -0.30
C ASP A 97 19.58 0.75 1.17
N ASN A 98 20.38 1.73 1.56
CA ASN A 98 20.38 2.26 2.94
C ASN A 98 19.26 3.26 3.21
N ARG A 99 18.45 3.59 2.19
CA ARG A 99 17.33 4.51 2.35
C ARG A 99 16.16 3.79 3.01
N SER A 100 15.54 4.45 3.96
CA SER A 100 14.23 4.11 4.48
C SER A 100 13.34 5.34 4.32
N TYR A 101 12.10 5.13 3.88
CA TYR A 101 11.13 6.21 3.72
C TYR A 101 10.24 6.31 4.96
N LEU A 102 9.02 5.78 4.91
CA LEU A 102 8.14 5.69 6.07
C LEU A 102 8.67 4.68 7.11
N GLY A 103 9.13 3.51 6.66
CA GLY A 103 9.83 2.53 7.49
C GLY A 103 9.02 2.06 8.69
N VAL A 104 7.73 1.78 8.51
CA VAL A 104 6.78 1.46 9.60
C VAL A 104 6.37 -0.01 9.66
N MET A 105 6.65 -0.80 8.64
CA MET A 105 6.33 -2.22 8.56
C MET A 105 7.58 -3.09 8.68
N ASP A 106 7.53 -4.13 9.51
CA ASP A 106 8.68 -4.99 9.79
C ASP A 106 8.93 -6.02 8.68
N ILE A 107 9.25 -5.52 7.51
CA ILE A 107 9.58 -6.29 6.32
C ILE A 107 10.86 -5.79 5.67
N LYS A 108 11.56 -6.72 4.98
CA LYS A 108 12.63 -6.43 4.05
C LYS A 108 12.17 -6.71 2.63
N VAL A 109 12.42 -5.78 1.71
CA VAL A 109 11.94 -5.87 0.33
C VAL A 109 13.09 -5.86 -0.67
N ILE A 110 12.91 -6.58 -1.79
CA ILE A 110 13.78 -6.54 -2.97
C ILE A 110 13.04 -5.80 -4.07
N ARG A 111 13.69 -4.75 -4.61
CA ARG A 111 13.13 -3.93 -5.70
C ARG A 111 13.37 -4.58 -7.04
N ASN A 112 12.44 -4.41 -8.00
CA ASN A 112 12.55 -4.93 -9.37
C ASN A 112 12.93 -6.43 -9.40
N ALA A 113 12.32 -7.22 -8.56
CA ALA A 113 12.77 -8.54 -8.17
C ALA A 113 12.59 -9.62 -9.25
N TYR A 114 11.74 -9.37 -10.25
CA TYR A 114 11.47 -10.33 -11.35
C TYR A 114 12.38 -10.12 -12.57
N GLY A 115 13.42 -9.26 -12.46
CA GLY A 115 14.41 -9.04 -13.50
C GLY A 115 13.89 -8.31 -14.74
N ARG A 116 14.81 -8.03 -15.70
CA ARG A 116 14.48 -7.28 -16.92
C ARG A 116 13.64 -8.08 -17.93
N GLN A 117 13.66 -9.40 -17.86
CA GLN A 117 12.97 -10.28 -18.82
C GLN A 117 11.49 -10.51 -18.48
N LEU A 118 11.09 -10.39 -17.19
CA LEU A 118 9.71 -10.51 -16.72
C LEU A 118 9.26 -9.19 -16.12
N GLY A 119 9.31 -8.11 -16.90
CA GLY A 119 8.96 -6.77 -16.43
C GLY A 119 7.49 -6.63 -16.01
N SER A 120 6.60 -7.45 -16.56
CA SER A 120 5.17 -7.49 -16.21
C SER A 120 4.61 -8.86 -16.48
N PHE A 121 3.78 -9.37 -15.58
CA PHE A 121 3.05 -10.62 -15.77
C PHE A 121 1.74 -10.62 -14.99
N PHE A 122 0.86 -11.54 -15.36
CA PHE A 122 -0.42 -11.78 -14.72
C PHE A 122 -0.46 -13.21 -14.20
N THR A 123 -1.03 -13.40 -13.01
CA THR A 123 -1.32 -14.72 -12.46
C THR A 123 -2.55 -14.65 -11.56
N GLU A 124 -3.05 -15.81 -11.17
CA GLU A 124 -4.04 -15.95 -10.11
C GLU A 124 -3.42 -16.75 -8.97
N SER A 125 -3.60 -16.32 -7.74
CA SER A 125 -3.08 -17.03 -6.57
C SER A 125 -3.98 -16.83 -5.36
N GLU A 126 -3.81 -17.73 -4.38
CA GLU A 126 -4.53 -17.66 -3.11
C GLU A 126 -4.10 -16.43 -2.32
N PHE A 127 -5.10 -15.73 -1.77
CA PHE A 127 -4.91 -14.69 -0.77
C PHE A 127 -5.67 -15.09 0.48
N LYS A 128 -4.98 -15.23 1.59
CA LYS A 128 -5.52 -15.68 2.87
C LYS A 128 -6.75 -14.87 3.29
N GLY A 129 -7.85 -15.54 3.50
CA GLY A 129 -9.11 -14.95 3.96
C GLY A 129 -10.05 -14.43 2.88
N ILE A 130 -9.64 -14.40 1.61
CA ILE A 130 -10.50 -13.97 0.49
C ILE A 130 -10.47 -14.89 -0.74
N GLY A 131 -9.65 -15.98 -0.70
CA GLY A 131 -9.54 -16.97 -1.75
C GLY A 131 -8.69 -16.52 -2.95
N VAL A 132 -8.83 -17.20 -4.06
CA VAL A 132 -8.07 -16.90 -5.28
C VAL A 132 -8.45 -15.54 -5.85
N ILE A 133 -7.42 -14.75 -6.21
CA ILE A 133 -7.55 -13.41 -6.78
C ILE A 133 -6.60 -13.23 -7.98
N PRO A 134 -6.97 -12.35 -8.94
CA PRO A 134 -6.08 -11.96 -10.02
C PRO A 134 -4.99 -11.00 -9.52
N MET A 135 -3.77 -11.20 -9.99
CA MET A 135 -2.60 -10.41 -9.59
C MET A 135 -1.84 -9.93 -10.82
N THR A 136 -1.79 -8.61 -11.02
CA THR A 136 -1.02 -7.96 -12.08
C THR A 136 0.27 -7.39 -11.51
N PHE A 137 1.40 -7.90 -11.97
CA PHE A 137 2.73 -7.47 -11.56
C PHE A 137 3.36 -6.58 -12.64
N ILE A 138 3.93 -5.44 -12.24
CA ILE A 138 4.64 -4.50 -13.12
C ILE A 138 5.94 -4.10 -12.44
N ARG A 139 7.08 -4.61 -12.90
CA ARG A 139 8.41 -4.39 -12.29
C ARG A 139 8.37 -4.49 -10.76
N ALA A 140 7.62 -5.47 -10.29
CA ALA A 140 7.21 -5.56 -8.90
C ALA A 140 8.38 -5.85 -7.95
N PRO A 141 8.31 -5.36 -6.71
CA PRO A 141 9.13 -5.87 -5.61
C PRO A 141 8.60 -7.21 -5.13
N TYR A 142 9.34 -7.88 -4.25
CA TYR A 142 8.77 -8.87 -3.33
C TYR A 142 9.37 -8.71 -1.94
N ILE A 143 8.72 -9.31 -0.94
CA ILE A 143 9.18 -9.31 0.45
C ILE A 143 10.13 -10.50 0.62
N SER A 144 11.39 -10.23 0.98
CA SER A 144 12.42 -11.26 1.19
C SER A 144 12.48 -11.75 2.63
N ASN A 145 12.05 -10.91 3.60
CA ASN A 145 11.99 -11.27 5.01
C ASN A 145 10.84 -10.54 5.70
N VAL A 146 10.27 -11.16 6.73
CA VAL A 146 9.19 -10.63 7.57
C VAL A 146 9.54 -10.76 9.03
N GLY A 147 9.14 -9.78 9.86
CA GLY A 147 9.22 -9.84 11.30
C GLY A 147 8.16 -10.76 11.92
N GLU A 148 8.30 -11.04 13.22
CA GLU A 148 7.47 -12.02 13.95
C GLU A 148 5.96 -11.69 13.94
N ASN A 149 5.60 -10.41 13.90
CA ASN A 149 4.21 -9.96 13.93
C ASN A 149 3.59 -9.76 12.52
N VAL A 150 4.33 -10.07 11.47
CA VAL A 150 3.88 -9.91 10.10
C VAL A 150 3.19 -11.19 9.61
N GLU A 151 1.93 -11.06 9.24
CA GLU A 151 1.14 -12.13 8.64
C GLU A 151 1.36 -12.16 7.13
N ILE A 152 1.82 -13.29 6.59
CA ILE A 152 1.90 -13.53 5.15
C ILE A 152 0.49 -13.84 4.63
N LEU A 153 0.04 -13.08 3.63
CA LEU A 153 -1.30 -13.22 3.06
C LEU A 153 -1.29 -13.90 1.70
N SER A 154 -0.20 -13.80 0.93
CA SER A 154 -0.07 -14.46 -0.36
C SER A 154 1.39 -14.68 -0.75
N THR A 155 1.64 -15.79 -1.47
CA THR A 155 2.91 -16.11 -2.11
C THR A 155 2.70 -16.49 -3.56
N VAL A 156 3.65 -16.12 -4.43
CA VAL A 156 3.69 -16.53 -5.84
C VAL A 156 5.11 -16.99 -6.16
N ASP A 157 5.26 -18.18 -6.70
CA ASP A 157 6.56 -18.81 -7.03
C ASP A 157 7.56 -18.78 -5.85
N GLY A 158 7.05 -19.01 -4.63
CA GLY A 158 7.83 -18.99 -3.39
C GLY A 158 8.17 -17.60 -2.85
N ASN A 159 7.83 -16.53 -3.56
CA ASN A 159 8.05 -15.16 -3.11
C ASN A 159 6.84 -14.62 -2.36
N ILE A 160 7.05 -13.91 -1.26
CA ILE A 160 5.98 -13.25 -0.50
C ILE A 160 5.55 -11.99 -1.26
N VAL A 161 4.28 -11.95 -1.66
CA VAL A 161 3.72 -10.88 -2.50
C VAL A 161 2.59 -10.09 -1.85
N ALA A 162 2.10 -10.53 -0.69
CA ALA A 162 1.18 -9.77 0.15
C ALA A 162 1.39 -10.10 1.63
N ALA A 163 1.33 -9.10 2.47
CA ALA A 163 1.48 -9.23 3.92
C ALA A 163 0.67 -8.17 4.69
N ARG A 164 0.42 -8.44 5.97
CA ARG A 164 -0.22 -7.52 6.91
C ARG A 164 0.55 -7.48 8.23
N GLU A 165 0.67 -6.28 8.79
CA GLU A 165 1.13 -6.08 10.17
C GLU A 165 0.21 -5.05 10.83
N ASN A 166 -0.53 -5.44 11.85
CA ASN A 166 -1.49 -4.57 12.56
C ASN A 166 -2.46 -3.84 11.61
N ASN A 167 -2.29 -2.52 11.47
CA ASN A 167 -3.07 -1.62 10.60
C ASN A 167 -2.46 -1.43 9.20
N ILE A 168 -1.41 -2.16 8.83
CA ILE A 168 -0.69 -2.01 7.56
C ILE A 168 -0.95 -3.22 6.67
N LEU A 169 -1.45 -2.99 5.45
CA LEU A 169 -1.61 -3.97 4.39
C LEU A 169 -0.69 -3.59 3.22
N VAL A 170 0.02 -4.59 2.65
CA VAL A 170 0.85 -4.36 1.47
C VAL A 170 0.66 -5.45 0.42
N THR A 171 0.78 -5.06 -0.85
CA THR A 171 0.84 -5.98 -2.00
C THR A 171 1.97 -5.59 -2.95
N SER A 172 2.64 -6.59 -3.52
CA SER A 172 3.66 -6.41 -4.57
C SER A 172 3.04 -6.08 -5.93
N TYR A 173 1.85 -6.59 -6.18
CA TYR A 173 1.06 -6.45 -7.38
C TYR A 173 0.08 -5.28 -7.29
N HIS A 174 -0.59 -5.02 -8.41
CA HIS A 174 -1.54 -3.92 -8.61
C HIS A 174 -2.98 -4.44 -8.64
N PRO A 175 -3.69 -4.59 -7.49
CA PRO A 175 -5.08 -5.02 -7.49
C PRO A 175 -6.01 -3.99 -8.14
N GLU A 176 -5.62 -2.71 -8.17
CA GLU A 176 -6.36 -1.62 -8.81
C GLU A 176 -6.43 -1.72 -10.33
N LEU A 177 -5.60 -2.55 -10.96
CA LEU A 177 -5.61 -2.79 -12.40
C LEU A 177 -6.50 -3.96 -12.84
N ASN A 178 -7.12 -4.65 -11.88
CA ASN A 178 -8.04 -5.75 -12.13
C ASN A 178 -9.48 -5.35 -11.77
N PRO A 179 -10.51 -5.97 -12.36
CA PRO A 179 -11.90 -5.69 -12.00
C PRO A 179 -12.30 -6.30 -10.64
N ASP A 180 -11.48 -7.17 -10.04
CA ASP A 180 -11.76 -7.83 -8.76
C ASP A 180 -11.61 -6.85 -7.60
N LEU A 181 -12.64 -6.71 -6.79
CA LEU A 181 -12.70 -5.79 -5.67
C LEU A 181 -12.27 -6.41 -4.33
N LYS A 182 -11.92 -7.70 -4.29
CA LYS A 182 -11.71 -8.45 -3.04
C LYS A 182 -10.63 -7.84 -2.15
N VAL A 183 -9.49 -7.42 -2.71
CA VAL A 183 -8.38 -6.83 -1.93
C VAL A 183 -8.79 -5.48 -1.35
N HIS A 184 -9.44 -4.61 -2.14
CA HIS A 184 -9.96 -3.34 -1.63
C HIS A 184 -11.04 -3.54 -0.56
N LYS A 185 -11.97 -4.51 -0.75
CA LYS A 185 -12.93 -4.89 0.29
C LYS A 185 -12.26 -5.39 1.57
N PHE A 186 -11.16 -6.14 1.44
CA PHE A 186 -10.36 -6.59 2.60
C PHE A 186 -9.80 -5.39 3.36
N PHE A 187 -9.19 -4.42 2.67
CA PHE A 187 -8.71 -3.19 3.28
C PHE A 187 -9.82 -2.39 3.96
N ILE A 188 -10.97 -2.21 3.31
CA ILE A 188 -12.13 -1.51 3.88
C ILE A 188 -12.65 -2.19 5.15
N LYS A 189 -12.69 -3.53 5.17
CA LYS A 189 -13.05 -4.29 6.38
C LYS A 189 -12.04 -4.08 7.51
N MET A 190 -10.75 -3.99 7.19
CA MET A 190 -9.70 -3.68 8.15
C MET A 190 -9.90 -2.29 8.76
N CYS A 191 -10.21 -1.27 7.95
CA CYS A 191 -10.52 0.08 8.43
C CYS A 191 -11.73 0.10 9.38
N ASN A 192 -12.80 -0.64 9.04
CA ASN A 192 -14.01 -0.72 9.87
C ASN A 192 -13.75 -1.39 11.22
N LYS A 193 -12.95 -2.45 11.26
CA LYS A 193 -12.63 -3.17 12.50
C LYS A 193 -11.83 -2.29 13.45
N LEU A 194 -10.79 -1.65 12.97
CA LEU A 194 -9.90 -0.79 13.77
C LEU A 194 -10.59 0.52 14.23
N LYS A 195 -11.74 0.89 13.66
CA LYS A 195 -12.54 2.03 14.11
C LYS A 195 -13.47 1.68 15.29
N ASN A 196 -13.79 0.39 15.44
CA ASN A 196 -14.74 -0.11 16.44
C ASN A 196 -14.06 -0.73 17.67
N ASP A 197 -12.75 -0.94 17.61
CA ASP A 197 -11.89 -1.37 18.72
C ASP A 197 -11.31 -0.15 19.46
#